data_5573fb3f9794c447047ab5fb075105f0
#
_entry.id   5573fb3f9794c447047ab5fb075105f0
#
_cell.length_a   1.000
_cell.length_b   1.000
_cell.length_c   1.000
_cell.angle_alpha   90.00
_cell.angle_beta   90.00
_cell.angle_gamma   90.00
#
_symmetry.space_group_name_H-M   'P 1'
#
loop_
_entity.id
_entity.type
_entity.pdbx_description
1 polymer ?
#
loop_
_entity_poly.entity_id
_entity_poly.type
_entity_poly.pdbx_seq_one_letter_code
_entity_poly.pdbx_strand_id
1 'polypeptide(L)'
;MYADFLASEDARRRYWRARREMYADFRGARPNAAHRALAELEARGRLLGIVTQNIDGLHQEAGSARVIELHGTNRRVACVACGRDHDVAAVYDSDDEAPCCGCGGPLKAATISFGQALDPDVLEAAFALARGADLLIVAGSSLVVQPAAALPVAAAAAGAHVVIVNRDETPLDGLAAAVIHGAVEEVLPALARDATANPGEHGARGAAEDAS
;
A
#
# COMPACT_ATOMS: atom_id res chain seq x y z
N MET A 1 -6.75 8.35 -18.86
CA MET A 1 -5.36 7.77 -18.91
C MET A 1 -4.35 8.86 -18.54
N TYR A 2 -3.13 8.46 -18.09
CA TYR A 2 -2.07 9.44 -17.75
C TYR A 2 -1.66 10.31 -18.95
N ALA A 3 -1.53 9.71 -20.11
CA ALA A 3 -1.23 10.43 -21.35
C ALA A 3 -2.25 11.53 -21.67
N ASP A 4 -3.54 11.27 -21.46
CA ASP A 4 -4.59 12.28 -21.72
C ASP A 4 -4.49 13.46 -20.74
N PHE A 5 -4.16 13.16 -19.46
CA PHE A 5 -3.92 14.20 -18.44
C PHE A 5 -2.78 15.13 -18.85
N LEU A 6 -1.69 14.59 -19.40
CA LEU A 6 -0.57 15.40 -19.87
C LEU A 6 -0.92 16.23 -21.10
N ALA A 7 -1.67 15.68 -22.04
CA ALA A 7 -1.92 16.26 -23.35
C ALA A 7 -3.01 17.33 -23.34
N SER A 8 -3.99 17.27 -22.42
CA SER A 8 -5.23 18.07 -22.53
C SER A 8 -5.63 18.73 -21.20
N GLU A 9 -5.90 20.04 -21.26
CA GLU A 9 -6.48 20.77 -20.12
C GLU A 9 -7.87 20.25 -19.76
N ASP A 10 -8.70 19.89 -20.75
CA ASP A 10 -10.01 19.31 -20.50
C ASP A 10 -9.92 17.97 -19.77
N ALA A 11 -8.88 17.14 -20.04
CA ALA A 11 -8.64 15.92 -19.30
C ALA A 11 -8.21 16.22 -17.85
N ARG A 12 -7.42 17.28 -17.60
CA ARG A 12 -7.06 17.75 -16.25
C ARG A 12 -8.29 18.25 -15.49
N ARG A 13 -9.19 19.00 -16.13
CA ARG A 13 -10.45 19.45 -15.52
C ARG A 13 -11.31 18.26 -15.09
N ARG A 14 -11.50 17.25 -15.97
CA ARG A 14 -12.22 16.01 -15.63
C ARG A 14 -11.55 15.24 -14.49
N TYR A 15 -10.23 15.16 -14.51
CA TYR A 15 -9.44 14.52 -13.44
C TYR A 15 -9.69 15.20 -12.09
N TRP A 16 -9.56 16.53 -12.00
CA TRP A 16 -9.73 17.25 -10.76
C TRP A 16 -11.16 17.26 -10.26
N ARG A 17 -12.15 17.30 -11.15
CA ARG A 17 -13.57 17.17 -10.79
C ARG A 17 -13.80 15.82 -10.08
N ALA A 18 -13.43 14.73 -10.71
CA ALA A 18 -13.58 13.39 -10.11
C ALA A 18 -12.80 13.25 -8.79
N ARG A 19 -11.61 13.85 -8.70
CA ARG A 19 -10.81 13.84 -7.47
C ARG A 19 -11.47 14.61 -6.34
N ARG A 20 -12.07 15.75 -6.60
CA ARG A 20 -12.78 16.54 -5.59
C ARG A 20 -14.05 15.84 -5.09
N GLU A 21 -14.78 15.19 -5.96
CA GLU A 21 -15.94 14.38 -5.58
C GLU A 21 -15.55 13.29 -4.58
N MET A 22 -14.41 12.63 -4.79
CA MET A 22 -13.89 11.59 -3.87
C MET A 22 -13.21 12.17 -2.61
N TYR A 23 -12.79 13.41 -2.64
CA TYR A 23 -11.95 13.99 -1.57
C TYR A 23 -12.68 14.07 -0.24
N ALA A 24 -13.98 14.34 -0.24
CA ALA A 24 -14.79 14.38 0.97
C ALA A 24 -14.75 13.02 1.73
N ASP A 25 -14.83 11.92 0.98
CA ASP A 25 -14.77 10.57 1.54
C ASP A 25 -13.38 10.27 2.10
N PHE A 26 -12.31 10.60 1.37
CA PHE A 26 -10.94 10.43 1.85
C PHE A 26 -10.63 11.27 3.09
N ARG A 27 -11.09 12.52 3.12
CA ARG A 27 -10.86 13.44 4.24
C ARG A 27 -11.52 12.97 5.52
N GLY A 28 -12.68 12.27 5.40
CA GLY A 28 -13.44 11.71 6.52
C GLY A 28 -13.00 10.33 6.97
N ALA A 29 -12.26 9.60 6.14
CA ALA A 29 -11.84 8.24 6.45
C ALA A 29 -10.92 8.19 7.69
N ARG A 30 -11.05 7.12 8.46
CA ARG A 30 -10.22 6.87 9.65
C ARG A 30 -9.69 5.44 9.63
N PRO A 31 -8.52 5.19 10.23
CA PRO A 31 -8.00 3.84 10.36
C PRO A 31 -8.98 2.90 11.04
N ASN A 32 -9.21 1.73 10.46
CA ASN A 32 -10.02 0.67 11.03
C ASN A 32 -9.21 -0.23 11.98
N ALA A 33 -9.84 -1.30 12.50
CA ALA A 33 -9.20 -2.23 13.41
C ALA A 33 -7.99 -2.96 12.80
N ALA A 34 -8.05 -3.28 11.49
CA ALA A 34 -6.93 -3.92 10.79
C ALA A 34 -5.70 -3.00 10.71
N HIS A 35 -5.88 -1.73 10.34
CA HIS A 35 -4.77 -0.75 10.30
C HIS A 35 -4.09 -0.64 11.66
N ARG A 36 -4.86 -0.53 12.75
CA ARG A 36 -4.32 -0.43 14.11
C ARG A 36 -3.59 -1.71 14.54
N ALA A 37 -4.12 -2.88 14.19
CA ALA A 37 -3.49 -4.17 14.50
C ALA A 37 -2.12 -4.30 13.81
N LEU A 38 -1.99 -3.87 12.57
CA LEU A 38 -0.71 -3.87 11.84
C LEU A 38 0.29 -2.89 12.45
N ALA A 39 -0.13 -1.70 12.83
CA ALA A 39 0.73 -0.72 13.51
C ALA A 39 1.22 -1.26 14.86
N GLU A 40 0.38 -1.98 15.61
CA GLU A 40 0.77 -2.63 16.87
C GLU A 40 1.79 -3.76 16.64
N LEU A 41 1.61 -4.60 15.61
CA LEU A 41 2.58 -5.63 15.24
C LEU A 41 3.94 -5.03 14.85
N GLU A 42 3.94 -3.92 14.10
CA GLU A 42 5.15 -3.21 13.71
C GLU A 42 5.87 -2.64 14.95
N ALA A 43 5.14 -1.97 15.85
CA ALA A 43 5.70 -1.42 17.08
C ALA A 43 6.31 -2.49 18.00
N ARG A 44 5.84 -3.74 17.91
CA ARG A 44 6.37 -4.90 18.65
C ARG A 44 7.50 -5.63 17.89
N GLY A 45 7.94 -5.12 16.74
CA GLY A 45 8.96 -5.74 15.90
C GLY A 45 8.54 -7.07 15.25
N ARG A 46 7.24 -7.33 15.13
CA ARG A 46 6.66 -8.54 14.53
C ARG A 46 6.20 -8.36 13.08
N LEU A 47 6.27 -7.15 12.55
CA LEU A 47 5.96 -6.82 11.17
C LEU A 47 7.15 -6.09 10.54
N LEU A 48 7.66 -6.62 9.44
CA LEU A 48 8.78 -6.03 8.70
C LEU A 48 8.37 -4.73 7.99
N GLY A 49 7.12 -4.63 7.54
CA GLY A 49 6.55 -3.48 6.86
C GLY A 49 5.28 -3.85 6.11
N ILE A 50 4.68 -2.85 5.50
CA ILE A 50 3.44 -2.95 4.75
C ILE A 50 3.69 -2.53 3.31
N VAL A 51 3.21 -3.32 2.33
CA VAL A 51 3.10 -2.92 0.93
C VAL A 51 1.63 -2.74 0.62
N THR A 52 1.23 -1.54 0.24
CA THR A 52 -0.17 -1.23 -0.02
C THR A 52 -0.41 -0.72 -1.44
N GLN A 53 -1.55 -1.09 -2.02
CA GLN A 53 -2.09 -0.52 -3.25
C GLN A 53 -3.04 0.65 -2.97
N ASN A 54 -3.45 0.82 -1.70
CA ASN A 54 -4.28 1.93 -1.28
C ASN A 54 -3.50 3.25 -1.31
N ILE A 55 -4.24 4.34 -1.54
CA ILE A 55 -3.69 5.69 -1.70
C ILE A 55 -4.17 6.64 -0.59
N ASP A 56 -4.82 6.10 0.45
CA ASP A 56 -5.53 6.86 1.49
C ASP A 56 -4.63 7.32 2.66
N GLY A 57 -3.45 6.71 2.82
CA GLY A 57 -2.51 7.00 3.91
C GLY A 57 -3.02 6.57 5.29
N LEU A 58 -3.99 5.64 5.37
CA LEU A 58 -4.57 5.21 6.64
C LEU A 58 -3.62 4.33 7.46
N HIS A 59 -2.69 3.62 6.83
CA HIS A 59 -1.65 2.88 7.54
C HIS A 59 -0.75 3.82 8.34
N GLN A 60 -0.29 4.91 7.72
CA GLN A 60 0.54 5.92 8.38
C GLN A 60 -0.25 6.64 9.48
N GLU A 61 -1.54 6.95 9.24
CA GLU A 61 -2.42 7.56 10.25
C GLU A 61 -2.68 6.63 11.44
N ALA A 62 -2.65 5.31 11.24
CA ALA A 62 -2.74 4.31 12.29
C ALA A 62 -1.45 4.18 13.12
N GLY A 63 -0.33 4.74 12.65
CA GLY A 63 0.97 4.71 13.31
C GLY A 63 2.00 3.77 12.68
N SER A 64 1.70 3.14 11.54
CA SER A 64 2.69 2.35 10.80
C SER A 64 3.75 3.26 10.16
N ALA A 65 5.04 2.93 10.38
CA ALA A 65 6.18 3.71 9.89
C ALA A 65 6.76 3.15 8.57
N ARG A 66 6.74 1.83 8.38
CA ARG A 66 7.32 1.17 7.20
C ARG A 66 6.23 0.78 6.20
N VAL A 67 5.73 1.78 5.47
CA VAL A 67 4.66 1.61 4.48
C VAL A 67 5.17 1.96 3.09
N ILE A 68 5.08 1.01 2.16
CA ILE A 68 5.40 1.18 0.74
C ILE A 68 4.08 1.33 -0.03
N GLU A 69 3.82 2.53 -0.55
CA GLU A 69 2.62 2.87 -1.33
C GLU A 69 2.88 2.65 -2.82
N LEU A 70 2.56 1.46 -3.35
CA LEU A 70 2.83 1.10 -4.76
C LEU A 70 2.15 2.04 -5.76
N HIS A 71 0.97 2.54 -5.42
CA HIS A 71 0.18 3.40 -6.29
C HIS A 71 0.24 4.87 -5.86
N GLY A 72 1.24 5.23 -5.05
CA GLY A 72 1.41 6.57 -4.51
C GLY A 72 0.35 6.94 -3.48
N THR A 73 0.11 8.24 -3.29
CA THR A 73 -0.73 8.74 -2.20
C THR A 73 -1.59 9.93 -2.59
N ASN A 74 -2.81 10.00 -2.03
CA ASN A 74 -3.67 11.19 -2.12
C ASN A 74 -3.30 12.29 -1.11
N ARG A 75 -2.40 11.98 -0.18
CA ARG A 75 -1.94 12.93 0.86
C ARG A 75 -0.85 13.87 0.36
N ARG A 76 -0.56 13.84 -0.92
CA ARG A 76 0.42 14.71 -1.57
C ARG A 76 -0.07 15.14 -2.95
N VAL A 77 0.10 16.42 -3.27
CA VAL A 77 -0.11 16.99 -4.60
C VAL A 77 1.21 17.58 -5.07
N ALA A 78 1.64 17.22 -6.26
CA ALA A 78 2.89 17.68 -6.82
C ALA A 78 2.71 18.21 -8.23
N CYS A 79 3.60 19.13 -8.62
CA CYS A 79 3.71 19.57 -9.99
C CYS A 79 4.37 18.50 -10.85
N VAL A 80 3.71 18.13 -11.96
CA VAL A 80 4.22 17.10 -12.87
C VAL A 80 5.52 17.55 -13.58
N ALA A 81 5.71 18.86 -13.77
CA ALA A 81 6.86 19.39 -14.50
C ALA A 81 8.10 19.60 -13.63
N CYS A 82 7.94 20.14 -12.41
CA CYS A 82 9.08 20.48 -11.55
C CYS A 82 9.16 19.70 -10.22
N GLY A 83 8.21 18.81 -9.95
CA GLY A 83 8.17 17.98 -8.75
C GLY A 83 7.83 18.73 -7.45
N ARG A 84 7.61 20.04 -7.48
CA ARG A 84 7.31 20.82 -6.28
C ARG A 84 5.99 20.36 -5.66
N ASP A 85 6.02 20.16 -4.35
CA ASP A 85 4.83 19.86 -3.56
C ASP A 85 3.98 21.10 -3.32
N HIS A 86 2.67 20.89 -3.22
CA HIS A 86 1.67 21.90 -2.96
C HIS A 86 0.79 21.46 -1.79
N ASP A 87 0.23 22.44 -1.07
CA ASP A 87 -0.73 22.18 -0.01
C ASP A 87 -1.96 21.46 -0.56
N VAL A 88 -2.24 20.29 -0.02
CA VAL A 88 -3.31 19.40 -0.51
C VAL A 88 -4.67 20.05 -0.34
N ALA A 89 -4.97 20.60 0.85
CA ALA A 89 -6.26 21.20 1.13
C ALA A 89 -6.48 22.42 0.24
N ALA A 90 -5.47 23.30 0.09
CA ALA A 90 -5.55 24.47 -0.77
C ALA A 90 -5.85 24.12 -2.23
N VAL A 91 -5.27 23.03 -2.76
CA VAL A 91 -5.54 22.60 -4.15
C VAL A 91 -6.91 21.96 -4.29
N TYR A 92 -7.34 21.12 -3.37
CA TYR A 92 -8.64 20.46 -3.44
C TYR A 92 -9.82 21.41 -3.17
N ASP A 93 -9.63 22.37 -2.26
CA ASP A 93 -10.66 23.35 -1.88
C ASP A 93 -10.70 24.57 -2.85
N SER A 94 -9.78 24.63 -3.84
CA SER A 94 -9.78 25.73 -4.83
C SER A 94 -10.84 25.55 -5.91
N ASP A 95 -11.31 26.67 -6.46
CA ASP A 95 -12.23 26.70 -7.61
C ASP A 95 -11.50 26.50 -8.96
N ASP A 96 -10.18 26.43 -8.97
CA ASP A 96 -9.40 26.22 -10.19
C ASP A 96 -9.61 24.79 -10.71
N GLU A 97 -10.30 24.66 -11.83
CA GLU A 97 -10.65 23.35 -12.42
C GLU A 97 -9.45 22.57 -12.94
N ALA A 98 -8.33 23.23 -13.25
CA ALA A 98 -7.11 22.63 -13.77
C ALA A 98 -5.86 23.24 -13.12
N PRO A 99 -5.67 23.10 -11.81
CA PRO A 99 -4.66 23.83 -11.06
C PRO A 99 -3.24 23.59 -11.60
N CYS A 100 -2.49 24.70 -11.66
CA CYS A 100 -1.13 24.75 -12.14
C CYS A 100 -0.17 25.26 -11.08
N CYS A 101 1.08 24.83 -11.17
CA CYS A 101 2.20 25.33 -10.39
C CYS A 101 2.64 26.71 -10.91
N GLY A 102 3.31 27.52 -10.09
CA GLY A 102 3.95 28.76 -10.51
C GLY A 102 4.99 28.61 -11.63
N CYS A 103 5.44 27.41 -11.96
CA CYS A 103 6.28 27.13 -13.13
C CYS A 103 5.49 26.88 -14.43
N GLY A 104 4.16 26.93 -14.39
CA GLY A 104 3.27 26.61 -15.50
C GLY A 104 2.94 25.13 -15.66
N GLY A 105 3.58 24.24 -14.89
CA GLY A 105 3.29 22.80 -14.95
C GLY A 105 2.00 22.43 -14.23
N PRO A 106 1.25 21.41 -14.72
CA PRO A 106 -0.01 21.00 -14.10
C PRO A 106 0.23 20.33 -12.74
N LEU A 107 -0.68 20.56 -11.81
CA LEU A 107 -0.71 19.86 -10.52
C LEU A 107 -1.45 18.54 -10.64
N LYS A 108 -0.96 17.52 -9.92
CA LYS A 108 -1.57 16.20 -9.87
C LYS A 108 -1.42 15.62 -8.47
N ALA A 109 -2.43 14.89 -7.98
CA ALA A 109 -2.24 14.06 -6.80
C ALA A 109 -1.11 13.05 -7.07
N ALA A 110 -0.26 12.80 -6.09
CA ALA A 110 0.91 11.93 -6.22
C ALA A 110 0.54 10.44 -6.27
N THR A 111 -0.51 10.13 -7.03
CA THR A 111 -1.01 8.77 -7.27
C THR A 111 -0.64 8.29 -8.66
N ILE A 112 -0.44 7.00 -8.83
CA ILE A 112 -0.21 6.39 -10.15
C ILE A 112 -1.55 6.29 -10.88
N SER A 113 -1.61 6.87 -12.06
CA SER A 113 -2.78 6.79 -12.94
C SER A 113 -2.65 5.61 -13.91
N PHE A 114 -3.77 5.10 -14.42
CA PHE A 114 -3.72 4.08 -15.46
C PHE A 114 -2.90 4.53 -16.67
N GLY A 115 -1.94 3.68 -17.09
CA GLY A 115 -0.97 3.97 -18.13
C GLY A 115 0.25 4.78 -17.66
N GLN A 116 0.38 5.05 -16.38
CA GLN A 116 1.59 5.58 -15.76
C GLN A 116 2.41 4.41 -15.20
N ALA A 117 3.71 4.37 -15.44
CA ALA A 117 4.60 3.39 -14.85
C ALA A 117 4.69 3.58 -13.33
N LEU A 118 4.82 2.47 -12.60
CA LEU A 118 5.21 2.53 -11.19
C LEU A 118 6.66 3.00 -11.10
N ASP A 119 7.00 3.61 -9.97
CA ASP A 119 8.36 3.96 -9.64
C ASP A 119 9.18 2.67 -9.46
N PRO A 120 10.27 2.46 -10.22
CA PRO A 120 11.06 1.24 -10.16
C PRO A 120 11.72 1.04 -8.78
N ASP A 121 12.12 2.10 -8.09
CA ASP A 121 12.75 2.00 -6.78
C ASP A 121 11.72 1.58 -5.71
N VAL A 122 10.51 2.12 -5.79
CA VAL A 122 9.37 1.72 -4.93
C VAL A 122 9.01 0.25 -5.16
N LEU A 123 8.97 -0.17 -6.43
CA LEU A 123 8.66 -1.54 -6.79
C LEU A 123 9.74 -2.52 -6.32
N GLU A 124 11.02 -2.20 -6.50
CA GLU A 124 12.14 -3.03 -6.02
C GLU A 124 12.13 -3.13 -4.49
N ALA A 125 11.89 -2.03 -3.78
CA ALA A 125 11.75 -2.04 -2.32
C ALA A 125 10.61 -2.96 -1.85
N ALA A 126 9.48 -2.96 -2.57
CA ALA A 126 8.36 -3.84 -2.26
C ALA A 126 8.71 -5.33 -2.48
N PHE A 127 9.39 -5.66 -3.58
CA PHE A 127 9.86 -7.01 -3.84
C PHE A 127 10.94 -7.45 -2.85
N ALA A 128 11.85 -6.57 -2.47
CA ALA A 128 12.87 -6.86 -1.45
C ALA A 128 12.23 -7.17 -0.10
N LEU A 129 11.23 -6.38 0.31
CA LEU A 129 10.48 -6.61 1.54
C LEU A 129 9.73 -7.95 1.49
N ALA A 130 9.07 -8.26 0.37
CA ALA A 130 8.33 -9.52 0.19
C ALA A 130 9.26 -10.75 0.23
N ARG A 131 10.41 -10.69 -0.43
CA ARG A 131 11.41 -11.79 -0.43
C ARG A 131 12.12 -11.98 0.91
N GLY A 132 12.18 -10.94 1.74
CA GLY A 132 12.81 -10.98 3.06
C GLY A 132 11.90 -11.45 4.19
N ALA A 133 10.65 -11.78 3.91
CA ALA A 133 9.67 -12.21 4.90
C ALA A 133 9.67 -13.72 5.08
N ASP A 134 9.46 -14.21 6.30
CA ASP A 134 9.16 -15.64 6.58
C ASP A 134 7.66 -15.92 6.36
N LEU A 135 6.82 -14.90 6.58
CA LEU A 135 5.38 -14.94 6.40
C LEU A 135 4.92 -13.67 5.65
N LEU A 136 4.22 -13.87 4.54
CA LEU A 136 3.55 -12.78 3.83
C LEU A 136 2.04 -12.96 3.95
N ILE A 137 1.36 -11.95 4.50
CA ILE A 137 -0.10 -11.91 4.57
C ILE A 137 -0.63 -10.98 3.47
N VAL A 138 -1.41 -11.53 2.56
CA VAL A 138 -2.20 -10.75 1.60
C VAL A 138 -3.56 -10.44 2.23
N ALA A 139 -3.95 -9.19 2.25
CA ALA A 139 -5.18 -8.75 2.88
C ALA A 139 -6.02 -7.86 1.95
N GLY A 140 -7.25 -8.28 1.65
CA GLY A 140 -8.24 -7.50 0.89
C GLY A 140 -7.80 -7.18 -0.54
N SER A 141 -7.15 -8.11 -1.23
CA SER A 141 -6.71 -7.94 -2.61
C SER A 141 -7.25 -9.04 -3.52
N SER A 142 -7.75 -8.66 -4.68
CA SER A 142 -8.17 -9.62 -5.71
C SER A 142 -7.00 -10.32 -6.41
N LEU A 143 -5.76 -9.85 -6.23
CA LEU A 143 -4.53 -10.39 -6.82
C LEU A 143 -4.56 -10.50 -8.37
N VAL A 144 -5.27 -9.58 -9.03
CA VAL A 144 -5.32 -9.51 -10.51
C VAL A 144 -4.50 -8.36 -11.08
N VAL A 145 -4.15 -7.35 -10.28
CA VAL A 145 -3.45 -6.14 -10.75
C VAL A 145 -1.95 -6.36 -10.71
N GLN A 146 -1.32 -6.29 -11.88
CA GLN A 146 0.14 -6.36 -12.00
C GLN A 146 0.79 -4.98 -11.89
N PRO A 147 2.03 -4.87 -11.35
CA PRO A 147 2.90 -5.96 -10.86
C PRO A 147 2.65 -6.37 -9.40
N ALA A 148 1.72 -5.74 -8.67
CA ALA A 148 1.46 -6.00 -7.25
C ALA A 148 1.11 -7.49 -6.97
N ALA A 149 0.35 -8.12 -7.86
CA ALA A 149 -0.02 -9.54 -7.74
C ALA A 149 1.17 -10.52 -7.86
N ALA A 150 2.34 -10.06 -8.30
CA ALA A 150 3.55 -10.88 -8.34
C ALA A 150 4.29 -10.93 -6.99
N LEU A 151 3.98 -10.05 -6.04
CA LEU A 151 4.65 -10.02 -4.73
C LEU A 151 4.48 -11.32 -3.92
N PRO A 152 3.27 -11.89 -3.78
CA PRO A 152 3.10 -13.16 -3.09
C PRO A 152 3.84 -14.32 -3.77
N VAL A 153 3.91 -14.31 -5.11
CA VAL A 153 4.67 -15.31 -5.87
C VAL A 153 6.16 -15.20 -5.58
N ALA A 154 6.69 -13.98 -5.54
CA ALA A 154 8.10 -13.72 -5.23
C ALA A 154 8.45 -14.11 -3.77
N ALA A 155 7.56 -13.85 -2.82
CA ALA A 155 7.72 -14.26 -1.43
C ALA A 155 7.75 -15.78 -1.29
N ALA A 156 6.78 -16.48 -1.89
CA ALA A 156 6.72 -17.94 -1.88
C ALA A 156 7.96 -18.58 -2.52
N ALA A 157 8.44 -18.03 -3.65
CA ALA A 157 9.66 -18.49 -4.33
C ALA A 157 10.92 -18.26 -3.47
N ALA A 158 10.91 -17.30 -2.55
CA ALA A 158 11.97 -17.06 -1.57
C ALA A 158 11.83 -17.91 -0.30
N GLY A 159 10.78 -18.74 -0.17
CA GLY A 159 10.56 -19.65 0.95
C GLY A 159 9.59 -19.12 2.01
N ALA A 160 8.97 -17.96 1.79
CA ALA A 160 7.97 -17.45 2.72
C ALA A 160 6.67 -18.27 2.69
N HIS A 161 6.03 -18.43 3.83
CA HIS A 161 4.64 -18.87 3.88
C HIS A 161 3.73 -17.72 3.42
N VAL A 162 2.78 -18.02 2.52
CA VAL A 162 1.79 -17.03 2.07
C VAL A 162 0.44 -17.35 2.70
N VAL A 163 -0.18 -16.36 3.32
CA VAL A 163 -1.55 -16.43 3.84
C VAL A 163 -2.40 -15.40 3.12
N ILE A 164 -3.56 -15.79 2.61
CA ILE A 164 -4.49 -14.90 1.92
C ILE A 164 -5.71 -14.70 2.81
N VAL A 165 -6.00 -13.43 3.12
CA VAL A 165 -7.22 -12.99 3.84
C VAL A 165 -8.03 -12.16 2.86
N ASN A 166 -9.07 -12.73 2.28
CA ASN A 166 -9.93 -12.05 1.31
C ASN A 166 -11.37 -12.59 1.41
N ARG A 167 -12.37 -11.78 1.03
CA ARG A 167 -13.75 -12.25 1.02
C ARG A 167 -14.00 -13.27 -0.07
N ASP A 168 -13.52 -12.97 -1.27
CA ASP A 168 -13.71 -13.76 -2.48
C ASP A 168 -12.45 -14.58 -2.78
N GLU A 169 -12.60 -15.62 -3.59
CA GLU A 169 -11.50 -16.40 -4.13
C GLU A 169 -10.54 -15.53 -4.95
N THR A 170 -9.26 -15.91 -4.99
CA THR A 170 -8.22 -15.23 -5.76
C THR A 170 -7.50 -16.20 -6.69
N PRO A 171 -6.90 -15.72 -7.78
CA PRO A 171 -6.09 -16.56 -8.68
C PRO A 171 -4.88 -17.22 -8.00
N LEU A 172 -4.49 -16.77 -6.80
CA LEU A 172 -3.32 -17.26 -6.08
C LEU A 172 -3.66 -18.11 -4.84
N ASP A 173 -4.92 -18.47 -4.64
CA ASP A 173 -5.32 -19.32 -3.50
C ASP A 173 -4.57 -20.64 -3.46
N GLY A 174 -4.30 -21.25 -4.63
CA GLY A 174 -3.51 -22.47 -4.75
C GLY A 174 -2.01 -22.34 -4.38
N LEU A 175 -1.49 -21.12 -4.29
CA LEU A 175 -0.13 -20.82 -3.82
C LEU A 175 -0.06 -20.69 -2.29
N ALA A 176 -1.17 -20.33 -1.66
CA ALA A 176 -1.20 -19.98 -0.25
C ALA A 176 -1.10 -21.22 0.65
N ALA A 177 -0.35 -21.10 1.74
CA ALA A 177 -0.33 -22.08 2.83
C ALA A 177 -1.66 -22.11 3.60
N ALA A 178 -2.39 -20.97 3.61
CA ALA A 178 -3.74 -20.87 4.14
C ALA A 178 -4.52 -19.75 3.45
N VAL A 179 -5.82 -19.98 3.26
CA VAL A 179 -6.78 -18.98 2.77
C VAL A 179 -7.87 -18.81 3.82
N ILE A 180 -8.14 -17.56 4.19
CA ILE A 180 -9.16 -17.20 5.18
C ILE A 180 -10.18 -16.29 4.49
N HIS A 181 -11.37 -16.82 4.23
CA HIS A 181 -12.47 -16.01 3.68
C HIS A 181 -13.14 -15.22 4.80
N GLY A 182 -12.97 -13.89 4.79
CA GLY A 182 -13.51 -13.02 5.81
C GLY A 182 -13.21 -11.53 5.60
N ALA A 183 -13.78 -10.71 6.46
CA ALA A 183 -13.51 -9.29 6.49
C ALA A 183 -12.12 -9.03 7.10
N VAL A 184 -11.28 -8.29 6.39
CA VAL A 184 -9.90 -7.98 6.82
C VAL A 184 -9.89 -7.29 8.19
N GLU A 185 -10.85 -6.40 8.43
CA GLU A 185 -11.03 -5.66 9.67
C GLU A 185 -11.39 -6.53 10.89
N GLU A 186 -11.80 -7.78 10.68
CA GLU A 186 -12.10 -8.77 11.71
C GLU A 186 -10.96 -9.78 11.86
N VAL A 187 -10.45 -10.28 10.73
CA VAL A 187 -9.45 -11.36 10.69
C VAL A 187 -8.07 -10.87 11.14
N LEU A 188 -7.58 -9.74 10.62
CA LEU A 188 -6.23 -9.26 10.97
C LEU A 188 -6.07 -8.94 12.47
N PRO A 189 -7.03 -8.30 13.16
CA PRO A 189 -6.92 -8.12 14.61
C PRO A 189 -6.90 -9.43 15.41
N ALA A 190 -7.59 -10.47 14.92
CA ALA A 190 -7.54 -11.79 15.56
C ALA A 190 -6.16 -12.42 15.41
N LEU A 191 -5.62 -12.47 14.19
CA LEU A 191 -4.28 -12.97 13.91
C LEU A 191 -3.19 -12.20 14.69
N ALA A 192 -3.33 -10.87 14.79
CA ALA A 192 -2.39 -10.04 15.55
C ALA A 192 -2.40 -10.36 17.05
N ARG A 193 -3.56 -10.61 17.65
CA ARG A 193 -3.66 -11.01 19.06
C ARG A 193 -2.97 -12.35 19.30
N ASP A 194 -3.20 -13.34 18.46
CA ASP A 194 -2.61 -14.67 18.59
C ASP A 194 -1.08 -14.61 18.44
N ALA A 195 -0.58 -13.81 17.48
CA ALA A 195 0.84 -13.59 17.29
C ALA A 195 1.52 -12.88 18.49
N THR A 196 0.76 -12.12 19.30
CA THR A 196 1.27 -11.42 20.48
C THR A 196 1.11 -12.22 21.78
N ALA A 197 0.17 -13.16 21.83
CA ALA A 197 -0.08 -13.99 23.00
C ALA A 197 0.95 -15.13 23.17
N ASN A 198 1.65 -15.50 22.08
CA ASN A 198 2.64 -16.59 22.09
C ASN A 198 4.05 -16.07 21.75
N PRO A 199 4.78 -15.45 22.71
CA PRO A 199 6.12 -14.88 22.47
C PRO A 199 7.26 -15.91 22.48
N GLY A 200 6.99 -17.21 22.44
CA GLY A 200 8.00 -18.25 22.57
C GLY A 200 7.96 -19.28 21.47
N GLU A 201 9.03 -19.32 20.67
CA GLU A 201 9.76 -20.45 20.10
C GLU A 201 10.43 -20.20 18.73
N HIS A 202 10.77 -18.99 18.38
CA HIS A 202 11.51 -18.73 17.11
C HIS A 202 12.84 -17.99 17.35
N GLY A 203 13.62 -18.44 18.31
CA GLY A 203 14.92 -17.82 18.64
C GLY A 203 16.01 -18.79 19.06
N ALA A 204 16.07 -20.01 18.47
CA ALA A 204 17.18 -20.91 18.76
C ALA A 204 17.42 -21.93 17.64
N ARG A 205 17.78 -21.46 16.45
CA ARG A 205 18.49 -22.29 15.47
C ARG A 205 19.66 -21.49 14.92
N GLY A 206 20.84 -21.74 15.45
CA GLY A 206 22.08 -21.23 14.87
C GLY A 206 23.16 -20.85 15.86
N ALA A 207 23.49 -21.72 16.83
CA ALA A 207 24.77 -21.62 17.53
C ALA A 207 25.07 -22.94 18.27
N ALA A 208 25.37 -23.99 17.53
CA ALA A 208 26.11 -25.15 18.05
C ALA A 208 26.49 -26.02 16.85
N GLU A 209 27.74 -25.85 16.38
CA GLU A 209 28.61 -26.92 15.87
C GLU A 209 29.79 -26.28 15.15
N ASP A 210 30.76 -25.85 15.96
CA ASP A 210 32.17 -25.85 15.59
C ASP A 210 33.01 -25.81 16.87
N ALA A 211 33.18 -26.98 17.44
CA ALA A 211 34.27 -27.25 18.37
C ALA A 211 34.41 -28.79 18.56
N SER A 212 35.14 -29.41 17.64
CA SER A 212 36.01 -30.59 17.92
C SER A 212 36.80 -30.96 16.67
#